data_dadafd38f7c8c70814b0e2e7d2fad056
#
_entry.id   dadafd38f7c8c70814b0e2e7d2fad056
#
_cell.length_a   1.000
_cell.length_b   1.000
_cell.length_c   1.000
_cell.angle_alpha   90.00
_cell.angle_beta   90.00
_cell.angle_gamma   90.00
#
_symmetry.space_group_name_H-M   'P 1'
#
loop_
_entity.id
_entity.type
_entity.pdbx_description
1 polymer ?
#
loop_
_entity_poly.entity_id
_entity_poly.type
_entity_poly.pdbx_seq_one_letter_code
_entity_poly.pdbx_strand_id
1 'polypeptide(L)'
;APHGHGPVMFPQFINAAMPKDDSPRTLRLSMATEWSLRKRRPVRRKHIAPLLKRLEGDLDIDLNVDGAFLEMAEYGPWTMVFVDRTPLVIELHDDEDERCVFLTLRGFLAHMDALKWVEVDHGAIPFLMNGADCMVAGVHGAEPSVKAGDLVWIRDMTHKRPLALGWAVDDGAAMVDSTKGKGIKTVHWVGDELWEME
;
A
#
# COMPACT_ATOMS: atom_id res chain seq x y z
N ALA A 1 58.87 -47.18 -9.19
CA ALA A 1 57.66 -46.39 -9.28
C ALA A 1 57.89 -45.02 -8.64
N PRO A 2 57.61 -43.90 -9.30
CA PRO A 2 57.26 -42.68 -8.59
C PRO A 2 55.88 -42.19 -8.98
N HIS A 3 55.16 -41.77 -7.99
CA HIS A 3 53.82 -41.27 -8.01
C HIS A 3 53.73 -39.89 -8.69
N GLY A 4 52.96 -39.83 -9.78
CA GLY A 4 52.54 -38.56 -10.39
C GLY A 4 51.38 -37.97 -9.66
N HIS A 5 51.54 -36.79 -9.10
CA HIS A 5 50.46 -35.95 -8.62
C HIS A 5 50.01 -35.05 -9.76
N GLY A 6 48.87 -35.37 -10.34
CA GLY A 6 48.18 -34.45 -11.24
C GLY A 6 47.63 -33.23 -10.52
N PRO A 7 47.56 -32.07 -11.18
CA PRO A 7 47.03 -30.86 -10.54
C PRO A 7 45.52 -30.99 -10.30
N VAL A 8 45.14 -30.73 -9.07
CA VAL A 8 43.73 -30.62 -8.69
C VAL A 8 43.15 -29.36 -9.38
N MET A 9 42.30 -29.55 -10.37
CA MET A 9 41.50 -28.48 -10.95
C MET A 9 40.46 -28.05 -9.95
N PHE A 10 40.60 -26.85 -9.41
CA PHE A 10 39.53 -26.19 -8.72
C PHE A 10 38.45 -25.82 -9.74
N PRO A 11 37.15 -26.11 -9.49
CA PRO A 11 36.09 -25.62 -10.34
C PRO A 11 36.08 -24.10 -10.22
N GLN A 12 36.23 -23.43 -11.36
CA GLN A 12 35.99 -22.00 -11.49
C GLN A 12 34.53 -21.76 -11.08
N PHE A 13 34.36 -20.99 -10.02
CA PHE A 13 33.07 -20.42 -9.70
C PHE A 13 32.67 -19.57 -10.90
N ILE A 14 31.75 -20.10 -11.72
CA ILE A 14 31.00 -19.30 -12.67
C ILE A 14 30.29 -18.25 -11.85
N ASN A 15 30.68 -17.00 -12.05
CA ASN A 15 29.97 -15.83 -11.58
C ASN A 15 28.59 -15.86 -12.25
N ALA A 16 27.66 -16.61 -11.68
CA ALA A 16 26.27 -16.47 -11.99
C ALA A 16 25.90 -15.06 -11.51
N ALA A 17 25.81 -14.15 -12.46
CA ALA A 17 25.21 -12.85 -12.21
C ALA A 17 23.87 -13.11 -11.51
N MET A 18 23.74 -12.62 -10.27
CA MET A 18 22.47 -12.62 -9.59
C MET A 18 21.46 -12.00 -10.55
N PRO A 19 20.30 -12.62 -10.76
CA PRO A 19 19.26 -11.99 -11.54
C PRO A 19 18.98 -10.66 -10.85
N LYS A 20 19.05 -9.57 -11.60
CA LYS A 20 18.54 -8.27 -11.12
C LYS A 20 17.12 -8.56 -10.67
N ASP A 21 16.87 -8.30 -9.40
CA ASP A 21 15.53 -8.39 -8.82
C ASP A 21 14.68 -7.27 -9.46
N ASP A 22 14.12 -7.56 -10.63
CA ASP A 22 13.13 -6.72 -11.31
C ASP A 22 11.76 -6.87 -10.63
N SER A 23 11.75 -7.14 -9.32
CA SER A 23 10.50 -7.23 -8.59
C SER A 23 9.79 -5.87 -8.63
N PRO A 24 8.45 -5.87 -8.76
CA PRO A 24 7.64 -4.65 -8.68
C PRO A 24 7.91 -3.80 -7.43
N ARG A 25 8.47 -4.43 -6.40
CA ARG A 25 8.88 -3.82 -5.14
C ARG A 25 10.05 -2.85 -5.29
N THR A 26 11.10 -3.25 -6.00
CA THR A 26 12.29 -2.40 -6.23
C THR A 26 11.90 -1.18 -7.07
N LEU A 27 11.04 -1.39 -8.08
CA LEU A 27 10.49 -0.31 -8.88
C LEU A 27 9.63 0.64 -8.06
N ARG A 28 8.80 0.13 -7.13
CA ARG A 28 7.96 0.96 -6.27
C ARG A 28 8.77 1.81 -5.28
N LEU A 29 9.80 1.23 -4.66
CA LEU A 29 10.70 1.96 -3.76
C LEU A 29 11.45 3.05 -4.53
N SER A 30 11.96 2.75 -5.72
CA SER A 30 12.64 3.71 -6.58
C SER A 30 11.70 4.81 -7.06
N MET A 31 10.45 4.48 -7.42
CA MET A 31 9.47 5.47 -7.85
C MET A 31 8.97 6.35 -6.70
N ALA A 32 8.80 5.80 -5.50
CA ALA A 32 8.37 6.56 -4.32
C ALA A 32 9.44 7.60 -3.91
N THR A 33 10.73 7.27 -4.02
CA THR A 33 11.82 8.22 -3.72
C THR A 33 11.98 9.34 -4.75
N GLU A 34 11.46 9.15 -5.96
CA GLU A 34 11.49 10.15 -7.04
C GLU A 34 10.26 11.08 -7.06
N TRP A 35 9.19 10.71 -6.37
CA TRP A 35 7.97 11.51 -6.36
C TRP A 35 8.10 12.70 -5.43
N SER A 36 7.61 13.83 -5.89
CA SER A 36 7.56 15.06 -5.12
C SER A 36 6.15 15.64 -5.15
N LEU A 37 5.81 16.33 -4.08
CA LEU A 37 4.55 17.06 -4.00
C LEU A 37 4.59 18.26 -4.95
N ARG A 38 3.63 18.33 -5.85
CA ARG A 38 3.53 19.38 -6.88
C ARG A 38 2.14 20.00 -6.90
N LYS A 39 2.07 21.22 -7.40
CA LYS A 39 0.82 21.95 -7.66
C LYS A 39 -0.11 22.00 -6.44
N ARG A 40 0.44 22.01 -5.23
CA ARG A 40 -0.35 22.17 -4.02
C ARG A 40 -1.03 23.54 -4.03
N ARG A 41 -2.35 23.53 -3.92
CA ARG A 41 -3.16 24.75 -3.99
C ARG A 41 -4.43 24.62 -3.17
N PRO A 42 -4.95 25.72 -2.59
CA PRO A 42 -6.26 25.74 -1.95
C PRO A 42 -7.37 25.41 -2.95
N VAL A 43 -8.36 24.68 -2.49
CA VAL A 43 -9.55 24.35 -3.26
C VAL A 43 -10.82 24.55 -2.44
N ARG A 44 -11.94 24.73 -3.13
CA ARG A 44 -13.25 24.79 -2.48
C ARG A 44 -13.86 23.40 -2.37
N ARG A 45 -14.70 23.15 -1.37
CA ARG A 45 -15.41 21.89 -1.14
C ARG A 45 -16.06 21.33 -2.43
N LYS A 46 -16.66 22.18 -3.26
CA LYS A 46 -17.28 21.76 -4.52
C LYS A 46 -16.34 20.99 -5.47
N HIS A 47 -15.03 21.27 -5.42
CA HIS A 47 -14.05 20.60 -6.27
C HIS A 47 -13.72 19.18 -5.79
N ILE A 48 -13.85 18.92 -4.50
CA ILE A 48 -13.59 17.60 -3.92
C ILE A 48 -14.85 16.82 -3.60
N ALA A 49 -16.03 17.43 -3.73
CA ALA A 49 -17.31 16.79 -3.44
C ALA A 49 -17.51 15.45 -4.17
N PRO A 50 -17.16 15.29 -5.46
CA PRO A 50 -17.26 14.00 -6.13
C PRO A 50 -16.33 12.93 -5.51
N LEU A 51 -15.13 13.30 -5.06
CA LEU A 51 -14.19 12.41 -4.39
C LEU A 51 -14.74 11.98 -3.03
N LEU A 52 -15.26 12.92 -2.25
CA LEU A 52 -15.87 12.64 -0.94
C LEU A 52 -17.05 11.70 -1.06
N LYS A 53 -17.94 11.95 -2.03
CA LYS A 53 -19.13 11.11 -2.25
C LYS A 53 -18.74 9.67 -2.59
N ARG A 54 -17.73 9.49 -3.44
CA ARG A 54 -17.23 8.16 -3.81
C ARG A 54 -16.59 7.47 -2.61
N LEU A 55 -15.74 8.17 -1.88
CA LEU A 55 -15.08 7.68 -0.67
C LEU A 55 -16.08 7.22 0.39
N GLU A 56 -17.10 8.05 0.66
CA GLU A 56 -18.16 7.74 1.63
C GLU A 56 -18.95 6.50 1.21
N GLY A 57 -19.27 6.37 -0.10
CA GLY A 57 -19.97 5.20 -0.62
C GLY A 57 -19.16 3.90 -0.57
N ASP A 58 -17.89 3.95 -0.91
CA ASP A 58 -17.03 2.77 -0.97
C ASP A 58 -16.55 2.30 0.41
N LEU A 59 -16.37 3.21 1.36
CA LEU A 59 -15.84 2.92 2.70
C LEU A 59 -16.86 2.97 3.82
N ASP A 60 -18.10 3.39 3.53
CA ASP A 60 -19.18 3.58 4.51
C ASP A 60 -18.77 4.52 5.67
N ILE A 61 -18.19 5.65 5.33
CA ILE A 61 -17.74 6.68 6.28
C ILE A 61 -18.36 8.03 5.94
N ASP A 62 -18.36 8.93 6.93
CA ASP A 62 -18.65 10.36 6.75
C ASP A 62 -17.38 11.16 7.02
N LEU A 63 -16.74 11.64 5.96
CA LEU A 63 -15.60 12.54 6.07
C LEU A 63 -16.08 14.00 6.14
N ASN A 64 -16.37 14.46 7.33
CA ASN A 64 -16.77 15.84 7.55
C ASN A 64 -15.60 16.80 7.34
N VAL A 65 -15.70 17.64 6.32
CA VAL A 65 -14.71 18.67 5.98
C VAL A 65 -15.27 20.09 6.14
N ASP A 66 -16.40 20.25 6.82
CA ASP A 66 -17.05 21.56 7.01
C ASP A 66 -16.15 22.49 7.83
N GLY A 67 -15.92 23.67 7.29
CA GLY A 67 -15.05 24.67 7.91
C GLY A 67 -13.54 24.39 7.81
N ALA A 68 -13.14 23.27 7.25
CA ALA A 68 -11.74 22.92 7.10
C ALA A 68 -11.06 23.69 5.96
N PHE A 69 -9.76 23.91 6.10
CA PHE A 69 -8.92 24.39 5.01
C PHE A 69 -8.55 23.25 4.08
N LEU A 70 -8.97 23.34 2.81
CA LEU A 70 -8.83 22.28 1.83
C LEU A 70 -7.78 22.63 0.78
N GLU A 71 -6.91 21.68 0.48
CA GLU A 71 -5.93 21.79 -0.57
C GLU A 71 -5.92 20.52 -1.43
N MET A 72 -5.53 20.66 -2.68
CA MET A 72 -5.21 19.55 -3.57
C MET A 72 -3.77 19.66 -4.05
N ALA A 73 -3.15 18.52 -4.28
CA ALA A 73 -1.80 18.42 -4.82
C ALA A 73 -1.64 17.17 -5.67
N GLU A 74 -0.56 17.14 -6.45
CA GLU A 74 -0.11 15.95 -7.17
C GLU A 74 1.09 15.34 -6.44
N TYR A 75 1.10 14.02 -6.31
CA TYR A 75 2.22 13.26 -5.76
C TYR A 75 2.51 12.07 -6.67
N GLY A 76 3.52 12.21 -7.54
CA GLY A 76 3.69 11.29 -8.65
C GLY A 76 2.43 11.23 -9.52
N PRO A 77 1.88 10.05 -9.79
CA PRO A 77 0.62 9.89 -10.56
C PRO A 77 -0.64 10.05 -9.70
N TRP A 78 -0.49 10.26 -8.39
CA TRP A 78 -1.62 10.36 -7.47
C TRP A 78 -2.08 11.80 -7.27
N THR A 79 -3.38 11.97 -7.11
CA THR A 79 -3.97 13.22 -6.61
C THR A 79 -4.21 13.09 -5.12
N MET A 80 -3.87 14.12 -4.36
CA MET A 80 -4.01 14.14 -2.91
C MET A 80 -4.93 15.27 -2.47
N VAL A 81 -5.72 15.03 -1.44
CA VAL A 81 -6.51 16.04 -0.76
C VAL A 81 -6.00 16.19 0.67
N PHE A 82 -5.65 17.41 1.02
CA PHE A 82 -5.27 17.82 2.37
C PHE A 82 -6.46 18.49 3.05
N VAL A 83 -6.69 18.09 4.27
CA VAL A 83 -7.69 18.70 5.16
C VAL A 83 -6.95 19.26 6.36
N ASP A 84 -7.02 20.57 6.55
CA ASP A 84 -6.24 21.29 7.60
C ASP A 84 -4.75 20.91 7.56
N ARG A 85 -4.17 20.89 6.35
CA ARG A 85 -2.77 20.55 6.02
C ARG A 85 -2.39 19.07 6.16
N THR A 86 -3.27 18.20 6.65
CA THR A 86 -3.02 16.77 6.75
C THR A 86 -3.50 16.06 5.48
N PRO A 87 -2.67 15.24 4.82
CA PRO A 87 -3.08 14.45 3.67
C PRO A 87 -4.02 13.34 4.11
N LEU A 88 -5.31 13.44 3.77
CA LEU A 88 -6.33 12.49 4.21
C LEU A 88 -6.90 11.62 3.09
N VAL A 89 -6.94 12.14 1.86
CA VAL A 89 -7.55 11.45 0.72
C VAL A 89 -6.56 11.33 -0.41
N ILE A 90 -6.53 10.17 -1.05
CA ILE A 90 -5.78 9.91 -2.27
C ILE A 90 -6.70 9.44 -3.39
N GLU A 91 -6.42 9.89 -4.59
CA GLU A 91 -6.98 9.35 -5.82
C GLU A 91 -5.84 8.73 -6.63
N LEU A 92 -5.98 7.47 -6.96
CA LEU A 92 -5.02 6.72 -7.76
C LEU A 92 -5.74 5.86 -8.78
N HIS A 93 -4.98 5.27 -9.71
CA HIS A 93 -5.53 4.41 -10.76
C HIS A 93 -5.06 2.98 -10.52
N ASP A 94 -5.94 2.03 -10.82
CA ASP A 94 -5.59 0.61 -10.85
C ASP A 94 -4.88 0.23 -12.17
N ASP A 95 -4.62 -1.05 -12.35
CA ASP A 95 -3.95 -1.57 -13.55
C ASP A 95 -4.78 -1.41 -14.84
N GLU A 96 -6.10 -1.17 -14.73
CA GLU A 96 -7.03 -0.94 -15.83
C GLU A 96 -7.28 0.56 -16.07
N ASP A 97 -6.51 1.44 -15.42
CA ASP A 97 -6.64 2.90 -15.45
C ASP A 97 -7.97 3.41 -14.86
N GLU A 98 -8.63 2.60 -14.05
CA GLU A 98 -9.82 3.00 -13.31
C GLU A 98 -9.45 3.80 -12.06
N ARG A 99 -10.18 4.88 -11.84
CA ARG A 99 -9.97 5.76 -10.68
C ARG A 99 -10.45 5.11 -9.39
N CYS A 100 -9.57 5.10 -8.39
CA CYS A 100 -9.87 4.69 -7.03
C CYS A 100 -9.65 5.86 -6.08
N VAL A 101 -10.61 6.15 -5.24
CA VAL A 101 -10.52 7.15 -4.18
C VAL A 101 -10.46 6.43 -2.85
N PHE A 102 -9.48 6.78 -2.02
CA PHE A 102 -9.25 6.09 -0.76
C PHE A 102 -8.74 7.06 0.32
N LEU A 103 -8.78 6.65 1.58
CA LEU A 103 -8.09 7.38 2.63
C LEU A 103 -6.60 7.04 2.63
N THR A 104 -5.77 7.99 3.04
CA THR A 104 -4.41 7.69 3.49
C THR A 104 -4.45 6.95 4.83
N LEU A 105 -3.32 6.43 5.29
CA LEU A 105 -3.26 5.81 6.62
C LEU A 105 -3.60 6.82 7.74
N ARG A 106 -3.26 8.10 7.58
CA ARG A 106 -3.68 9.14 8.52
C ARG A 106 -5.20 9.34 8.53
N GLY A 107 -5.84 9.21 7.37
CA GLY A 107 -7.29 9.22 7.26
C GLY A 107 -7.93 8.04 7.97
N PHE A 108 -7.38 6.84 7.83
CA PHE A 108 -7.89 5.66 8.53
C PHE A 108 -7.69 5.70 10.04
N LEU A 109 -6.71 6.42 10.57
CA LEU A 109 -6.58 6.62 12.02
C LEU A 109 -7.83 7.28 12.64
N ALA A 110 -8.52 8.14 11.88
CA ALA A 110 -9.77 8.78 12.30
C ALA A 110 -11.03 7.97 11.92
N HIS A 111 -10.90 6.97 11.04
CA HIS A 111 -12.00 6.17 10.48
C HIS A 111 -11.69 4.68 10.53
N MET A 112 -11.38 4.15 11.70
CA MET A 112 -11.01 2.73 11.89
C MET A 112 -12.17 1.75 11.74
N ASP A 113 -13.39 2.24 11.58
CA ASP A 113 -14.61 1.49 11.26
C ASP A 113 -14.89 1.39 9.74
N ALA A 114 -14.07 2.04 8.91
CA ALA A 114 -14.22 2.01 7.45
C ALA A 114 -14.17 0.59 6.89
N LEU A 115 -14.91 0.35 5.79
CA LEU A 115 -14.89 -0.90 5.05
C LEU A 115 -13.51 -1.18 4.39
N LYS A 116 -13.41 -2.30 3.68
CA LYS A 116 -12.22 -2.70 2.92
C LYS A 116 -10.96 -2.95 3.75
N TRP A 117 -11.13 -3.36 5.01
CA TRP A 117 -10.01 -3.76 5.86
C TRP A 117 -9.59 -5.22 5.65
N VAL A 118 -8.30 -5.48 5.84
CA VAL A 118 -7.72 -6.82 5.96
C VAL A 118 -6.89 -6.87 7.24
N GLU A 119 -7.09 -7.88 8.06
CA GLU A 119 -6.42 -8.04 9.35
C GLU A 119 -5.24 -9.00 9.24
N VAL A 120 -4.14 -8.59 9.83
CA VAL A 120 -2.92 -9.39 9.87
C VAL A 120 -2.46 -9.64 11.30
N ASP A 121 -1.72 -10.73 11.48
CA ASP A 121 -1.09 -11.03 12.75
C ASP A 121 0.12 -10.13 13.05
N HIS A 122 0.58 -10.20 14.28
CA HIS A 122 1.72 -9.40 14.74
C HIS A 122 3.02 -9.71 13.99
N GLY A 123 3.18 -10.93 13.49
CA GLY A 123 4.36 -11.36 12.74
C GLY A 123 4.51 -10.67 11.37
N ALA A 124 3.41 -10.22 10.78
CA ALA A 124 3.41 -9.50 9.50
C ALA A 124 3.87 -8.04 9.63
N ILE A 125 3.75 -7.42 10.81
CA ILE A 125 3.96 -5.98 11.02
C ILE A 125 5.36 -5.52 10.60
N PRO A 126 6.48 -6.14 11.02
CA PRO A 126 7.80 -5.67 10.64
C PRO A 126 8.04 -5.64 9.12
N PHE A 127 7.46 -6.58 8.39
CA PHE A 127 7.57 -6.63 6.93
C PHE A 127 6.76 -5.51 6.27
N LEU A 128 5.55 -5.24 6.74
CA LEU A 128 4.72 -4.14 6.23
C LEU A 128 5.35 -2.78 6.49
N MET A 129 5.96 -2.56 7.66
CA MET A 129 6.68 -1.33 8.00
C MET A 129 7.90 -1.07 7.12
N ASN A 130 8.41 -2.08 6.44
CA ASN A 130 9.47 -1.97 5.44
C ASN A 130 8.93 -1.90 4.00
N GLY A 131 7.63 -1.75 3.82
CA GLY A 131 7.00 -1.66 2.51
C GLY A 131 6.90 -2.99 1.75
N ALA A 132 7.06 -4.13 2.44
CA ALA A 132 6.86 -5.44 1.83
C ALA A 132 5.41 -5.66 1.45
N ASP A 133 5.18 -6.44 0.39
CA ASP A 133 3.85 -6.94 0.08
C ASP A 133 3.34 -7.86 1.20
N CYS A 134 2.04 -7.85 1.44
CA CYS A 134 1.41 -8.69 2.45
C CYS A 134 1.22 -10.10 1.89
N MET A 135 1.77 -11.10 2.57
CA MET A 135 1.59 -12.50 2.22
C MET A 135 0.32 -13.05 2.89
N VAL A 136 -0.39 -13.94 2.20
CA VAL A 136 -1.65 -14.52 2.72
C VAL A 136 -1.46 -15.27 4.04
N ALA A 137 -0.28 -15.83 4.30
CA ALA A 137 0.03 -16.51 5.56
C ALA A 137 -0.12 -15.61 6.80
N GLY A 138 0.01 -14.30 6.64
CA GLY A 138 -0.20 -13.32 7.71
C GLY A 138 -1.63 -12.80 7.83
N VAL A 139 -2.52 -13.15 6.88
CA VAL A 139 -3.90 -12.66 6.83
C VAL A 139 -4.79 -13.56 7.67
N HIS A 140 -5.47 -12.99 8.67
CA HIS A 140 -6.36 -13.70 9.58
C HIS A 140 -7.82 -13.27 9.52
N GLY A 141 -8.11 -12.18 8.84
CA GLY A 141 -9.46 -11.67 8.64
C GLY A 141 -9.52 -10.70 7.47
N ALA A 142 -10.68 -10.59 6.87
CA ALA A 142 -10.95 -9.61 5.82
C ALA A 142 -12.40 -9.17 5.88
N GLU A 143 -12.64 -7.90 5.56
CA GLU A 143 -13.99 -7.37 5.46
C GLU A 143 -14.70 -8.07 4.28
N PRO A 144 -15.96 -8.53 4.47
CA PRO A 144 -16.63 -9.44 3.52
C PRO A 144 -16.77 -8.89 2.08
N SER A 145 -16.79 -7.58 1.90
CA SER A 145 -16.93 -6.97 0.56
C SER A 145 -15.62 -6.88 -0.22
N VAL A 146 -14.47 -7.26 0.37
CA VAL A 146 -13.18 -7.24 -0.31
C VAL A 146 -13.14 -8.23 -1.47
N LYS A 147 -12.83 -7.72 -2.66
CA LYS A 147 -12.70 -8.48 -3.90
C LYS A 147 -11.31 -8.31 -4.49
N ALA A 148 -10.90 -9.29 -5.30
CA ALA A 148 -9.68 -9.20 -6.09
C ALA A 148 -9.65 -7.90 -6.91
N GLY A 149 -8.52 -7.18 -6.87
CA GLY A 149 -8.36 -5.89 -7.52
C GLY A 149 -8.77 -4.68 -6.69
N ASP A 150 -9.46 -4.87 -5.55
CA ASP A 150 -9.81 -3.77 -4.67
C ASP A 150 -8.59 -3.16 -4.00
N LEU A 151 -8.65 -1.85 -3.79
CA LEU A 151 -7.78 -1.17 -2.85
C LEU A 151 -8.27 -1.46 -1.43
N VAL A 152 -7.37 -1.89 -0.57
CA VAL A 152 -7.67 -2.28 0.82
C VAL A 152 -6.71 -1.63 1.79
N TRP A 153 -7.12 -1.50 3.05
CA TRP A 153 -6.24 -1.09 4.12
C TRP A 153 -5.99 -2.25 5.08
N ILE A 154 -4.73 -2.40 5.44
CA ILE A 154 -4.25 -3.47 6.32
C ILE A 154 -4.18 -2.93 7.74
N ARG A 155 -4.76 -3.68 8.67
CA ARG A 155 -4.75 -3.35 10.10
C ARG A 155 -4.27 -4.52 10.93
N ASP A 156 -3.71 -4.25 12.10
CA ASP A 156 -3.39 -5.31 13.03
C ASP A 156 -4.66 -5.92 13.64
N MET A 157 -4.65 -7.24 13.84
CA MET A 157 -5.83 -7.96 14.33
C MET A 157 -6.17 -7.63 15.79
N THR A 158 -5.21 -7.16 16.58
CA THR A 158 -5.39 -6.93 18.03
C THR A 158 -5.93 -5.52 18.32
N HIS A 159 -5.27 -4.48 17.80
CA HIS A 159 -5.62 -3.08 18.10
C HIS A 159 -6.36 -2.40 16.95
N LYS A 160 -6.55 -3.07 15.84
CA LYS A 160 -7.21 -2.55 14.62
C LYS A 160 -6.54 -1.32 14.02
N ARG A 161 -5.26 -1.08 14.31
CA ARG A 161 -4.54 0.08 13.82
C ARG A 161 -4.12 -0.07 12.36
N PRO A 162 -4.28 0.98 11.55
CA PRO A 162 -3.82 0.99 10.17
C PRO A 162 -2.30 0.79 10.08
N LEU A 163 -1.87 -0.07 9.16
CA LEU A 163 -0.47 -0.42 8.92
C LEU A 163 -0.01 -0.08 7.51
N ALA A 164 -0.82 -0.40 6.51
CA ALA A 164 -0.50 -0.23 5.11
C ALA A 164 -1.77 -0.17 4.25
N LEU A 165 -1.61 0.29 3.01
CA LEU A 165 -2.59 0.20 1.94
C LEU A 165 -2.03 -0.64 0.81
N GLY A 166 -2.90 -1.30 0.06
CA GLY A 166 -2.48 -2.00 -1.15
C GLY A 166 -3.62 -2.58 -1.95
N TRP A 167 -3.26 -3.22 -3.06
CA TRP A 167 -4.18 -3.86 -3.97
C TRP A 167 -4.37 -5.33 -3.58
N ALA A 168 -5.60 -5.75 -3.32
CA ALA A 168 -5.93 -7.15 -3.05
C ALA A 168 -5.70 -8.00 -4.30
N VAL A 169 -4.94 -9.08 -4.16
CA VAL A 169 -4.66 -10.02 -5.26
C VAL A 169 -5.82 -10.99 -5.44
N ASP A 170 -6.57 -11.26 -4.37
CA ASP A 170 -7.69 -12.18 -4.36
C ASP A 170 -8.83 -11.64 -3.50
N ASP A 171 -9.98 -12.29 -3.52
CA ASP A 171 -11.09 -11.98 -2.63
C ASP A 171 -10.68 -12.16 -1.16
N GLY A 172 -11.26 -11.36 -0.26
CA GLY A 172 -10.91 -11.39 1.15
C GLY A 172 -11.05 -12.78 1.78
N ALA A 173 -12.14 -13.49 1.51
CA ALA A 173 -12.34 -14.85 2.00
C ALA A 173 -11.27 -15.83 1.49
N ALA A 174 -10.90 -15.72 0.22
CA ALA A 174 -9.86 -16.57 -0.38
C ALA A 174 -8.49 -16.30 0.22
N MET A 175 -8.16 -15.05 0.54
CA MET A 175 -6.90 -14.70 1.21
C MET A 175 -6.83 -15.31 2.62
N VAL A 176 -7.93 -15.27 3.36
CA VAL A 176 -7.99 -15.86 4.72
C VAL A 176 -7.82 -17.37 4.69
N ASP A 177 -8.38 -18.05 3.69
CA ASP A 177 -8.33 -19.51 3.55
C ASP A 177 -7.01 -20.01 2.93
N SER A 178 -6.24 -19.14 2.33
CA SER A 178 -4.98 -19.49 1.66
C SER A 178 -3.80 -19.55 2.64
N THR A 179 -2.83 -20.41 2.33
CA THR A 179 -1.63 -20.58 3.16
C THR A 179 -0.34 -20.11 2.49
N LYS A 180 -0.36 -19.88 1.18
CA LYS A 180 0.83 -19.49 0.40
C LYS A 180 0.48 -18.46 -0.67
N GLY A 181 1.40 -17.54 -0.88
CA GLY A 181 1.34 -16.55 -1.94
C GLY A 181 1.17 -15.14 -1.43
N LYS A 182 1.15 -14.23 -2.38
CA LYS A 182 0.95 -12.80 -2.13
C LYS A 182 -0.56 -12.54 -1.98
N GLY A 183 -0.92 -11.79 -0.93
CA GLY A 183 -2.29 -11.37 -0.69
C GLY A 183 -2.54 -9.93 -1.12
N ILE A 184 -1.65 -9.02 -0.79
CA ILE A 184 -1.82 -7.59 -1.06
C ILE A 184 -0.51 -7.00 -1.58
N LYS A 185 -0.62 -6.26 -2.69
CA LYS A 185 0.48 -5.46 -3.24
C LYS A 185 0.50 -4.11 -2.54
N THR A 186 1.42 -3.91 -1.62
CA THR A 186 1.52 -2.70 -0.80
C THR A 186 1.90 -1.48 -1.64
N VAL A 187 1.21 -0.37 -1.43
CA VAL A 187 1.46 0.92 -2.10
C VAL A 187 1.80 2.06 -1.15
N HIS A 188 1.39 1.96 0.12
CA HIS A 188 1.62 2.96 1.17
C HIS A 188 1.68 2.27 2.52
N TRP A 189 2.57 2.68 3.42
CA TRP A 189 2.75 2.08 4.74
C TRP A 189 3.16 3.11 5.79
N VAL A 190 2.99 2.77 7.04
CA VAL A 190 3.43 3.62 8.15
C VAL A 190 4.95 3.77 8.11
N GLY A 191 5.42 5.01 8.05
CA GLY A 191 6.85 5.35 7.98
C GLY A 191 7.37 5.60 6.57
N ASP A 192 6.54 5.52 5.53
CA ASP A 192 6.93 5.95 4.19
C ASP A 192 6.86 7.49 4.02
N GLU A 193 7.24 7.98 2.85
CA GLU A 193 7.25 9.43 2.58
C GLU A 193 5.86 10.07 2.68
N LEU A 194 4.82 9.36 2.24
CA LEU A 194 3.44 9.86 2.35
C LEU A 194 2.98 9.94 3.81
N TRP A 195 3.35 8.97 4.63
CA TRP A 195 3.07 8.99 6.06
C TRP A 195 3.71 10.17 6.77
N GLU A 196 4.96 10.51 6.42
CA GLU A 196 5.72 11.60 7.02
C GLU A 196 5.35 13.00 6.45
N MET A 197 4.48 13.05 5.45
CA MET A 197 4.08 14.29 4.77
C MET A 197 3.15 15.13 5.65
N GLU A 198 3.43 16.45 5.71
CA GLU A 198 2.63 17.46 6.40
C GLU A 198 2.06 18.53 5.44
#